data_de59272017d7345c0df8fc6136274579
#
_entry.id   de59272017d7345c0df8fc6136274579
#
_cell.length_a   1.000
_cell.length_b   1.000
_cell.length_c   1.000
_cell.angle_alpha   90.00
_cell.angle_beta   90.00
_cell.angle_gamma   90.00
#
_symmetry.space_group_name_H-M   'P 1'
#
loop_
_entity.id
_entity.type
_entity.pdbx_description
1 polymer ?
#
loop_
_entity_poly.entity_id
_entity_poly.type
_entity_poly.pdbx_seq_one_letter_code
_entity_poly.pdbx_strand_id
1 'polypeptide(L)'
;EAALIEASKRMPRNEVARFILSDLDRAATLMDGKNMVTTRINRDLALLLKSRVALYEGTWLKYFKGTAFVPNGEGWPGKSKDYNANYQYPGGSIDSEINYFLDAAISASKEVAEKYKNSLTANTGALQQNSGDPANPFYDMYAADDLSSYPEVLLWKQYTYGVSTHGVCVGANQGNWALGVTRACIQNFLMADGTPVYKNGSYSDGNGNYIGDKTIADVRTNRDSRLSVFLKEPGQKNILIDGTSPLSTFYRTQPYPGITDGANQTRATTGYLLRLSLIHI
;
A
#
# COMPACT_ATOMS: atom_id res chain seq x y z
N GLU A 1 1.37 -41.30 3.32
CA GLU A 1 2.55 -40.64 2.68
C GLU A 1 2.21 -40.25 1.24
N ALA A 2 1.72 -41.16 0.39
CA ALA A 2 1.36 -40.90 -1.02
C ALA A 2 0.32 -39.78 -1.15
N ALA A 3 -0.70 -39.72 -0.29
CA ALA A 3 -1.70 -38.65 -0.29
C ALA A 3 -1.12 -37.28 0.07
N LEU A 4 -0.11 -37.22 0.95
CA LEU A 4 0.58 -35.99 1.28
C LEU A 4 1.46 -35.49 0.13
N ILE A 5 2.14 -36.40 -0.58
CA ILE A 5 2.94 -36.09 -1.76
C ILE A 5 2.03 -35.52 -2.85
N GLU A 6 0.88 -36.14 -3.10
CA GLU A 6 -0.11 -35.64 -4.07
C GLU A 6 -0.64 -34.27 -3.70
N ALA A 7 -1.02 -34.04 -2.43
CA ALA A 7 -1.50 -32.78 -1.94
C ALA A 7 -0.42 -31.66 -1.91
N SER A 8 0.86 -32.02 -1.98
CA SER A 8 2.00 -31.10 -1.95
C SER A 8 2.50 -30.68 -3.34
N LYS A 9 1.84 -31.09 -4.41
CA LYS A 9 2.18 -30.68 -5.77
C LYS A 9 2.05 -29.18 -5.93
N ARG A 10 3.11 -28.57 -6.49
CA ARG A 10 3.08 -27.13 -6.82
C ARG A 10 2.39 -26.91 -8.15
N MET A 11 1.18 -26.44 -8.10
CA MET A 11 0.43 -26.07 -9.29
C MET A 11 1.04 -24.84 -9.99
N PRO A 12 0.81 -24.67 -11.30
CA PRO A 12 1.14 -23.46 -12.02
C PRO A 12 0.55 -22.23 -11.32
N ARG A 13 1.32 -21.12 -11.29
CA ARG A 13 0.98 -19.93 -10.52
C ARG A 13 -0.41 -19.37 -10.81
N ASN A 14 -0.78 -19.33 -12.10
CA ASN A 14 -2.09 -18.83 -12.53
C ASN A 14 -3.24 -19.72 -12.09
N GLU A 15 -3.05 -21.05 -11.97
CA GLU A 15 -4.07 -21.92 -11.42
C GLU A 15 -4.27 -21.70 -9.92
N VAL A 16 -3.17 -21.47 -9.18
CA VAL A 16 -3.25 -21.07 -7.77
C VAL A 16 -3.98 -19.72 -7.64
N ALA A 17 -3.67 -18.77 -8.50
CA ALA A 17 -4.38 -17.49 -8.51
C ALA A 17 -5.88 -17.66 -8.82
N ARG A 18 -6.25 -18.49 -9.80
CA ARG A 18 -7.66 -18.81 -10.08
C ARG A 18 -8.36 -19.45 -8.87
N PHE A 19 -7.69 -20.36 -8.19
CA PHE A 19 -8.21 -20.96 -6.96
C PHE A 19 -8.47 -19.91 -5.89
N ILE A 20 -7.52 -18.97 -5.67
CA ILE A 20 -7.70 -17.86 -4.74
C ILE A 20 -8.90 -16.97 -5.14
N LEU A 21 -9.04 -16.65 -6.44
CA LEU A 21 -10.18 -15.84 -6.90
C LEU A 21 -11.51 -16.59 -6.67
N SER A 22 -11.55 -17.89 -6.91
CA SER A 22 -12.74 -18.71 -6.65
C SER A 22 -13.13 -18.72 -5.18
N ASP A 23 -12.15 -18.85 -4.27
CA ASP A 23 -12.40 -18.80 -2.82
C ASP A 23 -12.91 -17.42 -2.40
N LEU A 24 -12.35 -16.34 -2.97
CA LEU A 24 -12.79 -14.98 -2.69
C LEU A 24 -14.21 -14.70 -3.23
N ASP A 25 -14.58 -15.25 -4.38
CA ASP A 25 -15.94 -15.18 -4.90
C ASP A 25 -16.94 -15.91 -3.99
N ARG A 26 -16.55 -17.09 -3.53
CA ARG A 26 -17.36 -17.83 -2.56
C ARG A 26 -17.49 -17.06 -1.24
N ALA A 27 -16.41 -16.49 -0.76
CA ALA A 27 -16.42 -15.67 0.45
C ALA A 27 -17.34 -14.45 0.29
N ALA A 28 -17.23 -13.73 -0.82
CA ALA A 28 -18.09 -12.59 -1.12
C ALA A 28 -19.59 -13.00 -1.16
N THR A 29 -19.90 -14.11 -1.79
CA THR A 29 -21.26 -14.66 -1.85
C THR A 29 -21.80 -15.03 -0.47
N LEU A 30 -21.00 -15.70 0.36
CA LEU A 30 -21.42 -16.14 1.71
C LEU A 30 -21.58 -14.96 2.67
N MET A 31 -20.92 -13.86 2.42
CA MET A 31 -21.00 -12.64 3.24
C MET A 31 -21.98 -11.62 2.68
N ASP A 32 -22.63 -11.90 1.55
CA ASP A 32 -23.61 -10.99 0.97
C ASP A 32 -24.80 -10.78 1.92
N GLY A 33 -25.29 -9.52 2.02
CA GLY A 33 -26.34 -9.13 2.93
C GLY A 33 -26.02 -9.22 4.42
N LYS A 34 -24.77 -9.52 4.81
CA LYS A 34 -24.35 -9.51 6.22
C LYS A 34 -23.93 -8.12 6.67
N ASN A 35 -24.16 -7.83 7.95
CA ASN A 35 -23.70 -6.59 8.55
C ASN A 35 -22.17 -6.52 8.50
N MET A 36 -21.67 -5.40 8.00
CA MET A 36 -20.23 -5.12 7.92
C MET A 36 -19.71 -4.66 9.28
N VAL A 37 -18.69 -5.37 9.78
CA VAL A 37 -17.91 -4.99 10.96
C VAL A 37 -16.45 -4.90 10.50
N THR A 38 -15.89 -3.70 10.51
CA THR A 38 -14.59 -3.42 9.90
C THR A 38 -13.38 -3.97 10.66
N THR A 39 -13.58 -4.52 11.85
CA THR A 39 -12.54 -5.32 12.55
C THR A 39 -12.58 -6.81 12.19
N ARG A 40 -13.45 -7.20 11.25
CA ARG A 40 -13.60 -8.57 10.75
C ARG A 40 -13.60 -8.58 9.23
N ILE A 41 -13.29 -9.74 8.66
CA ILE A 41 -13.43 -9.95 7.21
C ILE A 41 -14.90 -9.73 6.80
N ASN A 42 -15.09 -9.11 5.65
CA ASN A 42 -16.38 -8.76 5.09
C ASN A 42 -16.38 -8.88 3.56
N ARG A 43 -17.55 -8.75 2.95
CA ARG A 43 -17.74 -8.91 1.51
C ARG A 43 -16.86 -7.96 0.69
N ASP A 44 -16.86 -6.69 1.05
CA ASP A 44 -16.15 -5.65 0.27
C ASP A 44 -14.62 -5.84 0.36
N LEU A 45 -14.15 -6.30 1.51
CA LEU A 45 -12.75 -6.71 1.65
C LEU A 45 -12.39 -7.90 0.75
N ALA A 46 -13.28 -8.91 0.65
CA ALA A 46 -13.04 -10.05 -0.24
C ALA A 46 -12.94 -9.59 -1.70
N LEU A 47 -13.81 -8.69 -2.15
CA LEU A 47 -13.75 -8.10 -3.49
C LEU A 47 -12.48 -7.25 -3.70
N LEU A 48 -12.09 -6.43 -2.72
CA LEU A 48 -10.85 -5.65 -2.78
C LEU A 48 -9.63 -6.57 -2.90
N LEU A 49 -9.57 -7.63 -2.10
CA LEU A 49 -8.48 -8.60 -2.17
C LEU A 49 -8.48 -9.35 -3.50
N LYS A 50 -9.67 -9.72 -4.01
CA LYS A 50 -9.83 -10.32 -5.34
C LYS A 50 -9.23 -9.41 -6.42
N SER A 51 -9.56 -8.13 -6.40
CA SER A 51 -9.04 -7.17 -7.38
C SER A 51 -7.51 -7.08 -7.33
N ARG A 52 -6.92 -7.07 -6.14
CA ARG A 52 -5.45 -7.03 -5.96
C ARG A 52 -4.76 -8.29 -6.46
N VAL A 53 -5.26 -9.47 -6.11
CA VAL A 53 -4.69 -10.75 -6.56
C VAL A 53 -4.80 -10.86 -8.08
N ALA A 54 -5.95 -10.54 -8.63
CA ALA A 54 -6.18 -10.58 -10.07
C ALA A 54 -5.28 -9.60 -10.84
N LEU A 55 -5.18 -8.35 -10.38
CA LEU A 55 -4.27 -7.36 -10.98
C LEU A 55 -2.82 -7.81 -10.93
N TYR A 56 -2.38 -8.33 -9.78
CA TYR A 56 -1.02 -8.82 -9.62
C TYR A 56 -0.71 -9.96 -10.60
N GLU A 57 -1.58 -10.96 -10.69
CA GLU A 57 -1.36 -12.09 -11.59
C GLU A 57 -1.43 -11.68 -13.07
N GLY A 58 -2.44 -10.91 -13.45
CA GLY A 58 -2.58 -10.44 -14.83
C GLY A 58 -1.39 -9.61 -15.29
N THR A 59 -0.89 -8.70 -14.46
CA THR A 59 0.29 -7.90 -14.78
C THR A 59 1.57 -8.74 -14.76
N TRP A 60 1.69 -9.69 -13.84
CA TRP A 60 2.83 -10.61 -13.83
C TRP A 60 2.91 -11.43 -15.12
N LEU A 61 1.82 -12.07 -15.51
CA LEU A 61 1.77 -12.84 -16.76
C LEU A 61 2.10 -11.97 -17.98
N LYS A 62 1.61 -10.72 -17.99
CA LYS A 62 1.84 -9.76 -19.07
C LYS A 62 3.32 -9.37 -19.19
N TYR A 63 3.94 -8.98 -18.08
CA TYR A 63 5.31 -8.45 -18.10
C TYR A 63 6.39 -9.52 -18.18
N PHE A 64 6.10 -10.74 -17.72
CA PHE A 64 7.02 -11.86 -17.78
C PHE A 64 6.69 -12.89 -18.86
N LYS A 65 5.79 -12.55 -19.79
CA LYS A 65 5.40 -13.42 -20.91
C LYS A 65 6.64 -13.95 -21.64
N GLY A 66 6.69 -15.26 -21.87
CA GLY A 66 7.79 -15.95 -22.57
C GLY A 66 9.01 -16.27 -21.70
N THR A 67 9.08 -15.80 -20.47
CA THR A 67 10.22 -16.08 -19.56
C THR A 67 9.96 -17.27 -18.64
N ALA A 68 10.99 -17.73 -17.93
CA ALA A 68 10.90 -18.80 -16.93
C ALA A 68 9.96 -18.51 -15.77
N PHE A 69 9.51 -17.27 -15.60
CA PHE A 69 8.65 -16.83 -14.49
C PHE A 69 7.15 -17.05 -14.74
N VAL A 70 6.79 -17.54 -15.92
CA VAL A 70 5.40 -17.86 -16.27
C VAL A 70 5.30 -19.29 -16.80
N PRO A 71 4.16 -19.98 -16.60
CA PRO A 71 3.95 -21.31 -17.16
C PRO A 71 4.17 -21.34 -18.68
N ASN A 72 4.78 -22.42 -19.17
CA ASN A 72 5.18 -22.61 -20.57
C ASN A 72 6.13 -21.55 -21.15
N GLY A 73 6.67 -20.65 -20.34
CA GLY A 73 7.75 -19.76 -20.76
C GLY A 73 9.08 -20.50 -20.87
N GLU A 74 10.02 -19.91 -21.59
CA GLU A 74 11.35 -20.49 -21.78
C GLU A 74 12.04 -20.71 -20.43
N GLY A 75 12.48 -21.94 -20.17
CA GLY A 75 13.14 -22.31 -18.91
C GLY A 75 12.20 -22.43 -17.72
N TRP A 76 10.88 -22.47 -17.91
CA TRP A 76 9.94 -22.64 -16.80
C TRP A 76 10.19 -23.93 -16.01
N PRO A 77 10.55 -23.84 -14.68
CA PRO A 77 10.92 -25.02 -13.91
C PRO A 77 9.78 -26.03 -13.73
N GLY A 78 8.52 -25.57 -13.82
CA GLY A 78 7.35 -26.43 -13.67
C GLY A 78 7.22 -27.48 -14.75
N LYS A 79 7.79 -27.23 -15.95
CA LYS A 79 7.73 -28.16 -17.08
C LYS A 79 8.46 -29.49 -16.82
N SER A 80 9.45 -29.49 -15.94
CA SER A 80 10.18 -30.71 -15.55
C SER A 80 9.41 -31.62 -14.61
N LYS A 81 8.22 -31.21 -14.17
CA LYS A 81 7.36 -32.03 -13.30
C LYS A 81 6.35 -32.80 -14.12
N ASP A 82 6.25 -34.08 -13.89
CA ASP A 82 5.36 -35.00 -14.64
C ASP A 82 3.91 -34.47 -14.68
N TYR A 83 3.42 -33.97 -13.55
CA TYR A 83 2.06 -33.42 -13.44
C TYR A 83 1.84 -32.09 -14.18
N ASN A 84 2.90 -31.44 -14.65
CA ASN A 84 2.84 -30.20 -15.44
C ASN A 84 3.34 -30.41 -16.88
N ALA A 85 3.78 -31.59 -17.27
CA ALA A 85 4.42 -31.85 -18.57
C ALA A 85 3.52 -31.40 -19.76
N ASN A 86 2.21 -31.58 -19.62
CA ASN A 86 1.19 -31.27 -20.63
C ASN A 86 0.34 -30.03 -20.21
N TYR A 87 0.90 -29.16 -19.39
CA TYR A 87 0.16 -28.00 -18.92
C TYR A 87 -0.35 -27.13 -20.08
N GLN A 88 -1.62 -26.77 -20.02
CA GLN A 88 -2.28 -25.82 -20.92
C GLN A 88 -2.94 -24.72 -20.09
N TYR A 89 -2.90 -23.48 -20.56
CA TYR A 89 -3.63 -22.41 -19.91
C TYR A 89 -5.13 -22.68 -19.93
N PRO A 90 -5.87 -22.52 -18.83
CA PRO A 90 -7.33 -22.71 -18.81
C PRO A 90 -8.08 -21.87 -19.84
N GLY A 91 -7.58 -20.69 -20.16
CA GLY A 91 -8.12 -19.81 -21.22
C GLY A 91 -7.61 -20.14 -22.65
N GLY A 92 -6.84 -21.23 -22.83
CA GLY A 92 -6.26 -21.64 -24.10
C GLY A 92 -4.94 -20.96 -24.46
N SER A 93 -4.66 -19.78 -23.94
CA SER A 93 -3.41 -19.04 -24.18
C SER A 93 -3.05 -18.15 -23.00
N ILE A 94 -1.76 -17.72 -22.94
CA ILE A 94 -1.34 -16.74 -21.94
C ILE A 94 -2.05 -15.41 -22.09
N ASP A 95 -2.37 -14.99 -23.32
CA ASP A 95 -3.07 -13.71 -23.56
C ASP A 95 -4.51 -13.77 -23.06
N SER A 96 -5.20 -14.88 -23.29
CA SER A 96 -6.54 -15.10 -22.73
C SER A 96 -6.52 -15.14 -21.20
N GLU A 97 -5.46 -15.69 -20.63
CA GLU A 97 -5.27 -15.75 -19.18
C GLU A 97 -5.01 -14.35 -18.59
N ILE A 98 -4.18 -13.54 -19.24
CA ILE A 98 -3.94 -12.14 -18.87
C ILE A 98 -5.26 -11.38 -18.86
N ASN A 99 -6.05 -11.49 -19.92
CA ASN A 99 -7.34 -10.80 -20.02
C ASN A 99 -8.30 -11.26 -18.91
N TYR A 100 -8.40 -12.57 -18.67
CA TYR A 100 -9.22 -13.11 -17.58
C TYR A 100 -8.90 -12.46 -16.22
N PHE A 101 -7.62 -12.34 -15.87
CA PHE A 101 -7.23 -11.74 -14.60
C PHE A 101 -7.46 -10.24 -14.58
N LEU A 102 -7.15 -9.52 -15.66
CA LEU A 102 -7.37 -8.08 -15.71
C LEU A 102 -8.87 -7.72 -15.67
N ASP A 103 -9.71 -8.48 -16.35
CA ASP A 103 -11.17 -8.30 -16.32
C ASP A 103 -11.74 -8.60 -14.93
N ALA A 104 -11.24 -9.64 -14.26
CA ALA A 104 -11.61 -9.95 -12.88
C ALA A 104 -11.20 -8.81 -11.92
N ALA A 105 -10.01 -8.23 -12.13
CA ALA A 105 -9.53 -7.10 -11.35
C ALA A 105 -10.42 -5.87 -11.54
N ILE A 106 -10.73 -5.52 -12.78
CA ILE A 106 -11.59 -4.38 -13.15
C ILE A 106 -12.99 -4.57 -12.54
N SER A 107 -13.59 -5.74 -12.72
CA SER A 107 -14.94 -6.00 -12.22
C SER A 107 -15.03 -5.86 -10.69
N ALA A 108 -14.13 -6.50 -9.97
CA ALA A 108 -14.14 -6.46 -8.50
C ALA A 108 -13.80 -5.07 -7.95
N SER A 109 -12.81 -4.38 -8.53
CA SER A 109 -12.44 -3.02 -8.10
C SER A 109 -13.54 -2.00 -8.40
N LYS A 110 -14.19 -2.10 -9.57
CA LYS A 110 -15.29 -1.20 -9.94
C LYS A 110 -16.44 -1.27 -8.96
N GLU A 111 -16.84 -2.47 -8.53
CA GLU A 111 -17.94 -2.64 -7.58
C GLU A 111 -17.65 -1.92 -6.25
N VAL A 112 -16.45 -2.13 -5.69
CA VAL A 112 -16.04 -1.47 -4.45
C VAL A 112 -15.90 0.04 -4.64
N ALA A 113 -15.24 0.48 -5.72
CA ALA A 113 -15.03 1.89 -6.00
C ALA A 113 -16.36 2.66 -6.16
N GLU A 114 -17.31 2.11 -6.90
CA GLU A 114 -18.65 2.73 -7.07
C GLU A 114 -19.39 2.86 -5.74
N LYS A 115 -19.26 1.86 -4.87
CA LYS A 115 -19.91 1.89 -3.56
C LYS A 115 -19.36 3.00 -2.66
N TYR A 116 -18.07 3.23 -2.67
CA TYR A 116 -17.39 4.13 -1.72
C TYR A 116 -16.97 5.49 -2.29
N LYS A 117 -17.12 5.75 -3.59
CA LYS A 117 -16.63 6.98 -4.26
C LYS A 117 -17.08 8.29 -3.61
N ASN A 118 -18.24 8.31 -2.96
CA ASN A 118 -18.79 9.50 -2.30
C ASN A 118 -18.56 9.50 -0.78
N SER A 119 -17.84 8.51 -0.25
CA SER A 119 -17.60 8.32 1.18
C SER A 119 -16.11 8.40 1.54
N LEU A 120 -15.28 8.83 0.60
CA LEU A 120 -13.85 8.98 0.85
C LEU A 120 -13.59 10.15 1.79
N THR A 121 -12.66 9.97 2.71
CA THR A 121 -12.26 10.99 3.68
C THR A 121 -11.52 12.12 2.95
N ALA A 122 -12.00 13.35 3.16
CA ALA A 122 -11.45 14.51 2.48
C ALA A 122 -10.01 14.81 2.94
N ASN A 123 -9.10 14.95 1.98
CA ASN A 123 -7.78 15.51 2.22
C ASN A 123 -7.81 17.03 1.91
N THR A 124 -7.78 17.84 2.94
CA THR A 124 -7.78 19.31 2.82
C THR A 124 -6.41 19.87 2.43
N GLY A 125 -5.36 19.04 2.46
CA GLY A 125 -3.97 19.48 2.29
C GLY A 125 -3.41 20.25 3.50
N ALA A 126 -4.21 20.49 4.54
CA ALA A 126 -3.75 21.17 5.75
C ALA A 126 -2.66 20.35 6.46
N LEU A 127 -1.61 21.05 6.89
CA LEU A 127 -0.50 20.49 7.64
C LEU A 127 -0.54 21.02 9.08
N GLN A 128 -1.54 20.58 9.82
CA GLN A 128 -1.77 21.01 11.19
C GLN A 128 -0.50 20.85 12.04
N GLN A 129 -0.06 21.92 12.70
CA GLN A 129 1.10 21.97 13.57
C GLN A 129 0.71 22.32 15.02
N ASN A 130 -0.43 22.98 15.21
CA ASN A 130 -0.99 23.35 16.49
C ASN A 130 -2.47 22.98 16.54
N SER A 131 -3.07 22.88 17.73
CA SER A 131 -4.48 22.56 17.90
C SER A 131 -5.42 23.57 17.24
N GLY A 132 -5.00 24.82 17.14
CA GLY A 132 -5.78 25.88 16.48
C GLY A 132 -5.66 25.92 14.95
N ASP A 133 -4.79 25.14 14.36
CA ASP A 133 -4.64 25.08 12.90
C ASP A 133 -5.79 24.28 12.27
N PRO A 134 -6.13 24.54 10.98
CA PRO A 134 -7.12 23.76 10.28
C PRO A 134 -6.83 22.26 10.30
N ALA A 135 -7.81 21.45 10.65
CA ALA A 135 -7.70 20.00 10.65
C ALA A 135 -7.66 19.43 9.22
N ASN A 136 -7.04 18.27 9.09
CA ASN A 136 -7.09 17.49 7.88
C ASN A 136 -7.73 16.12 8.18
N PRO A 137 -9.01 15.90 7.83
CA PRO A 137 -9.70 14.64 8.12
C PRO A 137 -8.97 13.40 7.61
N PHE A 138 -8.26 13.52 6.49
CA PHE A 138 -7.45 12.42 5.95
C PHE A 138 -6.26 12.08 6.89
N TYR A 139 -5.62 13.07 7.46
CA TYR A 139 -4.58 12.85 8.47
C TYR A 139 -5.17 12.25 9.76
N ASP A 140 -6.30 12.80 10.20
CA ASP A 140 -6.97 12.36 11.44
C ASP A 140 -7.42 10.91 11.35
N MET A 141 -7.89 10.45 10.19
CA MET A 141 -8.21 9.05 9.95
C MET A 141 -7.01 8.12 10.23
N TYR A 142 -5.81 8.48 9.73
CA TYR A 142 -4.61 7.67 9.97
C TYR A 142 -4.06 7.80 11.40
N ALA A 143 -4.48 8.80 12.15
CA ALA A 143 -4.10 9.01 13.55
C ALA A 143 -5.14 8.49 14.55
N ALA A 144 -6.30 8.05 14.09
CA ALA A 144 -7.42 7.63 14.94
C ALA A 144 -7.14 6.28 15.62
N ASP A 145 -7.60 6.15 16.86
CA ASP A 145 -7.57 4.89 17.62
C ASP A 145 -8.73 3.96 17.22
N ASP A 146 -9.82 4.53 16.70
CA ASP A 146 -11.01 3.83 16.23
C ASP A 146 -11.33 4.28 14.79
N LEU A 147 -11.27 3.32 13.87
CA LEU A 147 -11.56 3.55 12.46
C LEU A 147 -12.98 3.16 12.04
N SER A 148 -13.84 2.78 12.97
CA SER A 148 -15.20 2.31 12.66
C SER A 148 -16.10 3.38 12.04
N SER A 149 -15.82 4.66 12.28
CA SER A 149 -16.55 5.81 11.73
C SER A 149 -16.11 6.22 10.31
N TYR A 150 -15.04 5.62 9.77
CA TYR A 150 -14.52 5.95 8.44
C TYR A 150 -15.02 4.95 7.39
N PRO A 151 -15.98 5.32 6.53
CA PRO A 151 -16.64 4.36 5.62
C PRO A 151 -15.69 3.71 4.60
N GLU A 152 -14.60 4.37 4.24
CA GLU A 152 -13.60 3.84 3.30
C GLU A 152 -12.68 2.78 3.92
N VAL A 153 -12.67 2.63 5.24
CA VAL A 153 -11.84 1.64 5.95
C VAL A 153 -12.58 0.31 5.98
N LEU A 154 -12.16 -0.62 5.14
CA LEU A 154 -12.80 -1.93 4.99
C LEU A 154 -12.33 -2.96 6.02
N LEU A 155 -11.11 -2.82 6.50
CA LEU A 155 -10.54 -3.67 7.55
C LEU A 155 -9.49 -2.90 8.35
N TRP A 156 -9.56 -3.03 9.67
CA TRP A 156 -8.53 -2.52 10.57
C TRP A 156 -8.40 -3.42 11.79
N LYS A 157 -7.23 -3.37 12.42
CA LYS A 157 -6.97 -4.09 13.66
C LYS A 157 -7.13 -3.14 14.84
N GLN A 158 -8.08 -3.44 15.70
CA GLN A 158 -8.27 -2.72 16.95
C GLN A 158 -7.20 -3.15 17.96
N TYR A 159 -6.46 -2.18 18.48
CA TYR A 159 -5.54 -2.38 19.58
C TYR A 159 -6.18 -1.88 20.88
N THR A 160 -5.99 -2.62 21.95
CA THR A 160 -6.57 -2.30 23.26
C THR A 160 -5.51 -2.50 24.33
N TYR A 161 -5.29 -1.47 25.16
CA TYR A 161 -4.34 -1.55 26.25
C TYR A 161 -4.63 -2.74 27.17
N GLY A 162 -3.58 -3.48 27.52
CA GLY A 162 -3.69 -4.69 28.36
C GLY A 162 -4.18 -5.95 27.64
N VAL A 163 -4.65 -5.85 26.39
CA VAL A 163 -5.14 -6.99 25.59
C VAL A 163 -4.26 -7.24 24.37
N SER A 164 -4.11 -6.25 23.53
CA SER A 164 -3.24 -6.30 22.35
C SER A 164 -2.65 -4.93 22.08
N THR A 165 -1.34 -4.83 22.19
CA THR A 165 -0.60 -3.57 22.05
C THR A 165 0.55 -3.74 21.06
N HIS A 166 1.15 -2.63 20.64
CA HIS A 166 2.36 -2.61 19.82
C HIS A 166 3.22 -1.39 20.17
N GLY A 167 4.51 -1.47 19.86
CA GLY A 167 5.46 -0.38 20.06
C GLY A 167 5.75 0.47 18.82
N VAL A 168 4.98 0.31 17.73
CA VAL A 168 5.25 0.97 16.42
C VAL A 168 5.17 2.49 16.54
N CYS A 169 4.24 3.01 17.37
CA CYS A 169 4.14 4.46 17.62
C CYS A 169 5.45 5.05 18.14
N VAL A 170 6.11 4.35 19.06
CA VAL A 170 7.40 4.79 19.64
C VAL A 170 8.47 4.82 18.56
N GLY A 171 8.59 3.75 17.77
CA GLY A 171 9.54 3.67 16.66
C GLY A 171 9.33 4.75 15.61
N ALA A 172 8.09 4.95 15.20
CA ALA A 172 7.74 5.94 14.17
C ALA A 172 7.90 7.39 14.68
N ASN A 173 7.39 7.68 15.87
CA ASN A 173 7.42 9.03 16.43
C ASN A 173 8.80 9.45 16.91
N GLN A 174 9.57 8.52 17.49
CA GLN A 174 10.90 8.80 18.02
C GLN A 174 12.02 8.52 17.03
N GLY A 175 11.73 7.84 15.91
CA GLY A 175 12.76 7.43 14.96
C GLY A 175 13.73 6.37 15.49
N ASN A 176 13.37 5.67 16.56
CA ASN A 176 14.25 4.73 17.27
C ASN A 176 14.73 3.56 16.40
N TRP A 177 14.00 3.24 15.34
CA TRP A 177 14.32 2.13 14.45
C TRP A 177 15.01 2.55 13.16
N ALA A 178 15.38 3.82 13.05
CA ALA A 178 15.97 4.38 11.82
C ALA A 178 15.14 4.05 10.56
N LEU A 179 13.83 3.97 10.69
CA LEU A 179 12.91 3.63 9.60
C LEU A 179 12.71 4.83 8.68
N GLY A 180 12.62 4.54 7.39
CA GLY A 180 12.26 5.53 6.37
C GLY A 180 11.63 4.84 5.18
N VAL A 181 10.85 5.58 4.40
CA VAL A 181 10.31 5.09 3.14
C VAL A 181 11.35 5.14 2.04
N THR A 182 11.23 4.26 1.07
CA THR A 182 12.14 4.25 -0.07
C THR A 182 11.91 5.45 -0.99
N ARG A 183 12.94 5.87 -1.72
CA ARG A 183 12.81 6.89 -2.76
C ARG A 183 11.75 6.50 -3.80
N ALA A 184 11.68 5.24 -4.18
CA ALA A 184 10.66 4.74 -5.11
C ALA A 184 9.23 4.96 -4.58
N CYS A 185 8.99 4.77 -3.28
CA CYS A 185 7.70 5.06 -2.67
C CYS A 185 7.35 6.56 -2.80
N ILE A 186 8.29 7.45 -2.51
CA ILE A 186 8.11 8.89 -2.66
C ILE A 186 7.85 9.29 -4.12
N GLN A 187 8.54 8.67 -5.05
CA GLN A 187 8.40 8.95 -6.49
C GLN A 187 7.08 8.43 -7.09
N ASN A 188 6.38 7.51 -6.42
CA ASN A 188 5.06 7.05 -6.83
C ASN A 188 3.93 8.07 -6.57
N PHE A 189 4.15 9.04 -5.69
CA PHE A 189 3.22 10.16 -5.58
C PHE A 189 3.31 11.03 -6.84
N LEU A 190 2.16 11.42 -7.38
CA LEU A 190 2.08 12.22 -8.59
C LEU A 190 2.41 13.71 -8.33
N MET A 191 2.60 14.46 -9.39
CA MET A 191 2.57 15.92 -9.33
C MET A 191 1.15 16.40 -9.01
N ALA A 192 0.98 17.65 -8.62
CA ALA A 192 -0.32 18.22 -8.26
C ALA A 192 -1.35 18.19 -9.41
N ASP A 193 -0.87 18.18 -10.65
CA ASP A 193 -1.68 18.07 -11.86
C ASP A 193 -2.00 16.60 -12.27
N GLY A 194 -1.57 15.63 -11.47
CA GLY A 194 -1.77 14.21 -11.73
C GLY A 194 -0.73 13.57 -12.66
N THR A 195 0.28 14.30 -13.11
CA THR A 195 1.34 13.73 -13.94
C THR A 195 2.39 12.99 -13.10
N PRO A 196 3.06 11.95 -13.64
CA PRO A 196 4.18 11.31 -12.97
C PRO A 196 5.37 12.26 -12.79
N VAL A 197 6.18 12.04 -11.74
CA VAL A 197 7.43 12.78 -11.51
C VAL A 197 8.52 12.44 -12.53
N TYR A 198 8.35 11.39 -13.28
CA TYR A 198 9.28 10.95 -14.32
C TYR A 198 8.64 11.09 -15.70
N LYS A 199 9.46 11.29 -16.70
CA LYS A 199 9.05 11.38 -18.10
C LYS A 199 9.80 10.33 -18.89
N ASN A 200 9.09 9.62 -19.78
CA ASN A 200 9.67 8.58 -20.65
C ASN A 200 10.44 7.49 -19.87
N GLY A 201 9.98 7.11 -18.68
CA GLY A 201 10.62 6.09 -17.85
C GLY A 201 11.90 6.55 -17.14
N SER A 202 12.27 7.82 -17.24
CA SER A 202 13.44 8.39 -16.58
C SER A 202 13.04 9.37 -15.49
N TYR A 203 13.66 9.24 -14.31
CA TYR A 203 13.60 10.21 -13.22
C TYR A 203 14.60 11.35 -13.48
N SER A 204 14.62 11.90 -14.66
CA SER A 204 15.50 13.04 -14.92
C SER A 204 14.93 14.28 -14.23
N ASP A 205 15.83 15.11 -13.69
CA ASP A 205 15.53 16.43 -13.12
C ASP A 205 14.95 17.41 -14.16
N GLY A 206 14.55 16.92 -15.30
CA GLY A 206 14.08 17.68 -16.45
C GLY A 206 12.58 17.57 -16.73
N ASN A 207 11.76 17.09 -15.78
CA ASN A 207 10.32 17.02 -15.97
C ASN A 207 9.60 18.38 -15.75
N GLY A 208 10.23 19.50 -15.98
CA GLY A 208 9.60 20.81 -15.92
C GLY A 208 8.88 21.21 -14.62
N ASN A 209 8.27 20.24 -13.94
CA ASN A 209 7.51 20.42 -12.71
C ASN A 209 8.19 19.86 -11.46
N TYR A 210 9.06 18.85 -11.60
CA TYR A 210 9.82 18.28 -10.49
C TYR A 210 11.17 19.00 -10.34
N ILE A 211 11.35 19.67 -9.21
CA ILE A 211 12.53 20.48 -8.94
C ILE A 211 13.68 19.73 -8.27
N GLY A 212 13.51 18.41 -8.05
CA GLY A 212 14.54 17.56 -7.47
C GLY A 212 14.28 17.18 -6.02
N ASP A 213 15.31 16.64 -5.36
CA ASP A 213 15.24 16.09 -4.01
C ASP A 213 16.41 16.53 -3.11
N LYS A 214 16.92 17.75 -3.32
CA LYS A 214 17.96 18.30 -2.47
C LYS A 214 17.49 18.58 -1.04
N THR A 215 16.23 18.99 -0.90
CA THR A 215 15.57 19.19 0.39
C THR A 215 14.21 18.51 0.39
N ILE A 216 13.66 18.24 1.59
CA ILE A 216 12.29 17.72 1.71
C ILE A 216 11.27 18.72 1.16
N ALA A 217 11.51 20.01 1.31
CA ALA A 217 10.66 21.05 0.71
C ALA A 217 10.62 20.92 -0.82
N ASP A 218 11.77 20.70 -1.47
CA ASP A 218 11.83 20.47 -2.93
C ASP A 218 11.01 19.24 -3.31
N VAL A 219 11.20 18.12 -2.60
CA VAL A 219 10.46 16.85 -2.85
C VAL A 219 8.96 17.06 -2.78
N ARG A 220 8.47 17.91 -1.88
CA ARG A 220 7.02 18.15 -1.65
C ARG A 220 6.44 19.20 -2.59
N THR A 221 7.28 20.02 -3.23
CA THR A 221 6.82 21.14 -4.07
C THR A 221 6.04 20.66 -5.26
N ASN A 222 4.85 21.21 -5.46
CA ASN A 222 3.96 20.92 -6.57
C ASN A 222 3.62 19.41 -6.72
N ARG A 223 3.52 18.71 -5.60
CA ARG A 223 3.18 17.28 -5.54
C ARG A 223 1.78 17.06 -4.99
N ASP A 224 1.28 15.85 -5.14
CA ASP A 224 0.08 15.38 -4.45
C ASP A 224 0.14 15.76 -2.97
N SER A 225 -0.90 16.43 -2.47
CA SER A 225 -0.94 16.94 -1.10
C SER A 225 -0.82 15.84 -0.04
N ARG A 226 -1.16 14.59 -0.38
CA ARG A 226 -0.98 13.43 0.52
C ARG A 226 0.49 13.19 0.84
N LEU A 227 1.39 13.43 -0.12
CA LEU A 227 2.83 13.36 0.16
C LEU A 227 3.24 14.32 1.27
N SER A 228 2.75 15.56 1.24
CA SER A 228 3.04 16.57 2.25
C SER A 228 2.48 16.20 3.63
N VAL A 229 1.38 15.45 3.68
CA VAL A 229 0.79 14.98 4.94
C VAL A 229 1.69 13.95 5.61
N PHE A 230 2.26 13.02 4.85
CA PHE A 230 3.02 11.89 5.40
C PHE A 230 4.52 12.11 5.46
N LEU A 231 5.11 12.81 4.50
CA LEU A 231 6.55 13.04 4.48
C LEU A 231 6.91 14.19 5.40
N LYS A 232 7.71 13.90 6.43
CA LYS A 232 8.12 14.88 7.41
C LYS A 232 9.13 15.87 6.82
N GLU A 233 8.88 17.15 7.06
CA GLU A 233 9.81 18.24 6.78
C GLU A 233 10.51 18.70 8.07
N PRO A 234 11.76 19.22 7.98
CA PRO A 234 12.43 19.82 9.12
C PRO A 234 11.57 20.86 9.84
N GLY A 235 11.55 20.80 11.18
CA GLY A 235 10.75 21.69 12.00
C GLY A 235 9.29 21.31 12.22
N GLN A 236 8.76 20.33 11.51
CA GLN A 236 7.39 19.86 11.72
C GLN A 236 7.23 19.02 13.00
N LYS A 237 6.11 19.20 13.69
CA LYS A 237 5.71 18.36 14.82
C LYS A 237 5.38 16.93 14.34
N ASN A 238 5.77 15.94 15.12
CA ASN A 238 5.40 14.54 14.88
C ASN A 238 3.96 14.26 15.31
N ILE A 239 3.51 14.91 16.40
CA ILE A 239 2.23 14.68 17.05
C ILE A 239 1.57 16.03 17.31
N LEU A 240 0.26 16.09 17.16
CA LEU A 240 -0.57 17.26 17.39
C LEU A 240 -1.13 17.33 18.82
N ILE A 241 -0.49 16.69 19.76
CA ILE A 241 -0.89 16.75 21.17
C ILE A 241 -0.32 18.01 21.78
N ASP A 242 -1.18 18.94 22.15
CA ASP A 242 -0.82 20.08 22.98
C ASP A 242 -0.62 19.61 24.42
N GLY A 243 0.49 19.98 25.01
CA GLY A 243 0.75 19.67 26.39
C GLY A 243 2.22 19.45 26.76
N THR A 244 2.45 19.18 28.00
CA THR A 244 3.78 18.96 28.60
C THR A 244 4.34 17.54 28.36
N SER A 245 3.66 16.72 27.56
CA SER A 245 4.16 15.38 27.23
C SER A 245 5.48 15.49 26.46
N PRO A 246 6.52 14.74 26.86
CA PRO A 246 7.77 14.66 26.11
C PRO A 246 7.57 14.28 24.65
N LEU A 247 6.45 13.60 24.32
CA LEU A 247 6.10 13.20 22.97
C LEU A 247 5.53 14.36 22.13
N SER A 248 4.92 15.37 22.76
CA SER A 248 4.38 16.54 22.08
C SER A 248 5.48 17.53 21.59
N THR A 249 6.64 17.50 22.22
CA THR A 249 7.76 18.42 21.94
C THR A 249 8.81 17.84 20.99
N PHE A 250 8.54 16.70 20.35
CA PHE A 250 9.48 16.13 19.42
C PHE A 250 9.57 16.91 18.11
N TYR A 251 10.34 17.97 18.12
CA TYR A 251 10.85 18.64 16.94
C TYR A 251 12.08 17.89 16.43
N ARG A 252 11.87 16.83 15.65
CA ARG A 252 13.00 16.21 14.98
C ARG A 252 13.10 16.79 13.60
N THR A 253 14.08 17.63 13.43
CA THR A 253 14.44 18.17 12.14
C THR A 253 15.32 17.18 11.40
N GLN A 254 14.85 16.69 10.27
CA GLN A 254 15.72 16.12 9.25
C GLN A 254 16.08 17.25 8.31
N PRO A 255 17.31 17.70 8.23
CA PRO A 255 17.66 18.88 7.42
C PRO A 255 17.46 18.68 5.92
N TYR A 256 17.50 17.44 5.42
CA TYR A 256 17.30 17.06 4.01
C TYR A 256 17.26 15.54 3.90
N PRO A 257 17.05 14.94 2.71
CA PRO A 257 17.24 13.51 2.51
C PRO A 257 18.69 13.09 2.72
N GLY A 258 19.19 13.20 3.91
CA GLY A 258 20.55 12.82 4.30
C GLY A 258 20.53 11.66 5.29
N ILE A 259 21.50 10.78 5.17
CA ILE A 259 21.65 9.60 6.03
C ILE A 259 22.63 9.81 7.18
N THR A 260 23.27 10.95 7.26
CA THR A 260 24.45 11.13 8.10
C THR A 260 24.21 11.89 9.39
N ASP A 261 23.10 12.58 9.53
CA ASP A 261 22.90 13.51 10.65
C ASP A 261 22.04 12.96 11.77
N GLY A 262 22.54 13.14 12.96
CA GLY A 262 21.82 12.89 14.21
C GLY A 262 22.12 11.55 14.88
N ALA A 263 21.70 11.45 16.13
CA ALA A 263 21.76 10.22 16.90
C ALA A 263 20.92 9.13 16.24
N ASN A 264 21.21 7.87 16.51
CA ASN A 264 20.53 6.70 15.92
C ASN A 264 19.00 6.75 15.97
N GLN A 265 18.45 7.48 16.92
CA GLN A 265 17.00 7.65 17.12
C GLN A 265 16.37 8.71 16.21
N THR A 266 17.15 9.48 15.45
CA THR A 266 16.65 10.64 14.69
C THR A 266 16.82 10.54 13.20
N ARG A 267 17.54 9.54 12.71
CA ARG A 267 17.83 9.39 11.29
C ARG A 267 16.93 8.36 10.62
N ALA A 268 16.42 8.71 9.47
CA ALA A 268 15.89 7.74 8.53
C ALA A 268 17.01 7.29 7.60
N THR A 269 17.20 5.97 7.43
CA THR A 269 18.26 5.42 6.58
C THR A 269 18.13 5.82 5.10
N THR A 270 16.94 6.22 4.68
CA THR A 270 16.65 6.69 3.32
C THR A 270 16.58 8.21 3.20
N GLY A 271 16.68 8.95 4.32
CA GLY A 271 16.44 10.38 4.38
C GLY A 271 14.96 10.80 4.38
N TYR A 272 14.04 9.87 4.11
CA TYR A 272 12.60 10.13 4.03
C TYR A 272 11.89 9.60 5.28
N LEU A 273 11.67 10.47 6.25
CA LEU A 273 10.99 10.13 7.51
C LEU A 273 9.49 10.40 7.37
N LEU A 274 8.69 9.41 7.78
CA LEU A 274 7.24 9.57 7.87
C LEU A 274 6.84 10.38 9.10
N ARG A 275 5.87 11.27 8.94
CA ARG A 275 5.26 12.02 10.02
C ARG A 275 4.28 11.18 10.83
N LEU A 276 3.70 10.17 10.19
CA LEU A 276 2.63 9.36 10.73
C LEU A 276 2.97 7.88 10.61
N SER A 277 2.65 7.13 11.65
CA SER A 277 2.74 5.66 11.61
C SER A 277 1.54 5.08 10.90
N LEU A 278 1.74 4.43 9.76
CA LEU A 278 0.72 3.70 9.01
C LEU A 278 0.42 2.35 9.70
N ILE A 279 -0.05 2.39 10.95
CA ILE A 279 -0.26 1.21 11.79
C ILE A 279 -1.48 0.39 11.34
N HIS A 280 -2.39 1.00 10.63
CA HIS A 280 -3.70 0.43 10.29
C HIS A 280 -3.84 -0.01 8.83
N ILE A 281 -2.74 -0.11 8.08
CA ILE A 281 -2.77 -0.64 6.71
C ILE A 281 -2.38 -2.12 6.71
#